data_774b0e898a534de9361da5dbe1a21ade
#
_entry.id   774b0e898a534de9361da5dbe1a21ade
#
_cell.length_a   1.000
_cell.length_b   1.000
_cell.length_c   1.000
_cell.angle_alpha   90.00
_cell.angle_beta   90.00
_cell.angle_gamma   90.00
#
_symmetry.space_group_name_H-M   'P 1'
#
loop_
_entity.id
_entity.type
_entity.pdbx_description
1 polymer ?
#
loop_
_entity_poly.entity_id
_entity_poly.type
_entity_poly.pdbx_seq_one_letter_code
_entity_poly.pdbx_strand_id
1 'polypeptide(L)'
;MSAIKVIKRDGTIVDYDRSKIKLAIQKANAEVPEEDRIQEARIDSIIDSIEARRRQRLLVEDIQDMVEQALVAENKFLLAKTYIIYRYTRALVRKQNTTDESILSLLRNENKELAEENSNKNTMIAATQRDYIAGEVSRDLTRRILLPEYISKAHDEGAIHFHDADYFIQPIFNCCLINIGDMLDNGTVMNGKLIESPKSFQVACTVTTQIIACVASNQYGGQSVDMSHLGKYLRRSKEKFRKHITYECAGQVDDATIERLVADRLKDELKSGVQTIQYQINTLMTTNTSTSICRINEVLNTSPVSVSATATTAFLSLPVLLLYFLTT
;
A
#
# COMPACT_ATOMS: atom_id res chain seq x y z
N MET A 1 -9.92 -11.13 -49.20
CA MET A 1 -10.64 -11.52 -47.95
C MET A 1 -9.92 -10.87 -46.79
N SER A 2 -10.61 -10.08 -45.94
CA SER A 2 -9.95 -9.48 -44.77
C SER A 2 -9.59 -10.59 -43.77
N ALA A 3 -8.34 -10.59 -43.32
CA ALA A 3 -7.86 -11.57 -42.33
C ALA A 3 -8.66 -11.44 -41.04
N ILE A 4 -9.07 -12.57 -40.50
CA ILE A 4 -9.76 -12.63 -39.21
C ILE A 4 -8.77 -12.17 -38.13
N LYS A 5 -9.19 -11.28 -37.22
CA LYS A 5 -8.43 -10.83 -36.08
C LYS A 5 -9.00 -11.42 -34.78
N VAL A 6 -8.14 -11.76 -33.85
CA VAL A 6 -8.53 -12.28 -32.53
C VAL A 6 -8.19 -11.26 -31.48
N ILE A 7 -9.17 -10.93 -30.67
CA ILE A 7 -8.99 -10.09 -29.49
C ILE A 7 -8.68 -11.03 -28.32
N LYS A 8 -7.47 -10.92 -27.77
CA LYS A 8 -7.07 -11.65 -26.57
C LYS A 8 -7.75 -11.10 -25.32
N ARG A 9 -7.61 -11.79 -24.19
CA ARG A 9 -8.15 -11.39 -22.87
C ARG A 9 -7.59 -10.08 -22.34
N ASP A 10 -6.34 -9.78 -22.70
CA ASP A 10 -5.65 -8.53 -22.37
C ASP A 10 -5.99 -7.36 -23.31
N GLY A 11 -6.96 -7.55 -24.20
CA GLY A 11 -7.38 -6.56 -25.21
C GLY A 11 -6.47 -6.51 -26.45
N THR A 12 -5.33 -7.19 -26.47
CA THR A 12 -4.44 -7.18 -27.64
C THR A 12 -5.07 -7.87 -28.85
N ILE A 13 -4.92 -7.25 -30.03
CA ILE A 13 -5.44 -7.76 -31.29
C ILE A 13 -4.31 -8.47 -32.03
N VAL A 14 -4.52 -9.76 -32.34
CA VAL A 14 -3.56 -10.59 -33.05
C VAL A 14 -4.21 -11.22 -34.29
N ASP A 15 -3.41 -11.74 -35.19
CA ASP A 15 -3.89 -12.51 -36.32
C ASP A 15 -4.48 -13.85 -35.84
N TYR A 16 -5.57 -14.27 -36.50
CA TYR A 16 -6.16 -15.57 -36.27
C TYR A 16 -5.20 -16.67 -36.68
N ASP A 17 -5.02 -17.64 -35.81
CA ASP A 17 -4.12 -18.78 -36.05
C ASP A 17 -4.89 -20.09 -35.85
N ARG A 18 -5.27 -20.70 -36.97
CA ARG A 18 -5.98 -21.98 -37.03
C ARG A 18 -5.26 -23.10 -36.28
N SER A 19 -3.93 -23.09 -36.29
CA SER A 19 -3.12 -24.15 -35.68
C SER A 19 -3.29 -24.23 -34.16
N LYS A 20 -3.56 -23.11 -33.52
CA LYS A 20 -3.79 -23.05 -32.08
C LYS A 20 -5.07 -23.75 -31.64
N ILE A 21 -6.12 -23.59 -32.42
CA ILE A 21 -7.41 -24.27 -32.19
C ILE A 21 -7.24 -25.76 -32.41
N LYS A 22 -6.63 -26.14 -33.54
CA LYS A 22 -6.34 -27.53 -33.88
C LYS A 22 -5.55 -28.23 -32.79
N LEU A 23 -4.47 -27.62 -32.32
CA LEU A 23 -3.62 -28.16 -31.25
C LEU A 23 -4.37 -28.32 -29.92
N ALA A 24 -5.25 -27.37 -29.57
CA ALA A 24 -6.03 -27.46 -28.35
C ALA A 24 -7.02 -28.63 -28.39
N ILE A 25 -7.69 -28.84 -29.50
CA ILE A 25 -8.61 -29.98 -29.68
C ILE A 25 -7.83 -31.31 -29.71
N GLN A 26 -6.70 -31.36 -30.42
CA GLN A 26 -5.83 -32.55 -30.46
C GLN A 26 -5.31 -32.97 -29.08
N LYS A 27 -4.93 -32.02 -28.22
CA LYS A 27 -4.53 -32.33 -26.84
C LYS A 27 -5.64 -32.96 -26.05
N ALA A 28 -6.85 -32.40 -26.08
CA ALA A 28 -8.01 -32.99 -25.41
C ALA A 28 -8.33 -34.38 -26.00
N ASN A 29 -8.24 -34.53 -27.32
CA ASN A 29 -8.48 -35.78 -28.06
C ASN A 29 -7.49 -36.89 -27.66
N ALA A 30 -6.25 -36.55 -27.34
CA ALA A 30 -5.24 -37.50 -26.87
C ALA A 30 -5.51 -38.05 -25.47
N GLU A 31 -6.22 -37.27 -24.63
CA GLU A 31 -6.51 -37.64 -23.23
C GLU A 31 -7.76 -38.51 -23.05
N VAL A 32 -8.54 -38.73 -24.15
CA VAL A 32 -9.74 -39.57 -24.07
C VAL A 32 -9.50 -40.95 -24.72
N PRO A 33 -10.28 -42.00 -24.33
CA PRO A 33 -10.24 -43.32 -24.96
C PRO A 33 -10.50 -43.22 -26.44
N GLU A 34 -9.99 -44.22 -27.22
CA GLU A 34 -10.05 -44.22 -28.66
C GLU A 34 -11.47 -44.14 -29.22
N GLU A 35 -12.42 -44.75 -28.56
CA GLU A 35 -13.86 -44.72 -28.87
C GLU A 35 -14.50 -43.34 -28.78
N ASP A 36 -13.96 -42.47 -27.95
CA ASP A 36 -14.44 -41.10 -27.76
C ASP A 36 -13.64 -40.05 -28.54
N ARG A 37 -12.61 -40.50 -29.30
CA ARG A 37 -11.82 -39.61 -30.17
C ARG A 37 -12.59 -39.24 -31.41
N ILE A 38 -12.24 -38.06 -31.94
CA ILE A 38 -12.65 -37.61 -33.27
C ILE A 38 -11.46 -37.66 -34.23
N GLN A 39 -11.77 -37.98 -35.49
CA GLN A 39 -10.77 -38.01 -36.55
C GLN A 39 -10.29 -36.60 -36.89
N GLU A 40 -9.07 -36.49 -37.41
CA GLU A 40 -8.44 -35.23 -37.76
C GLU A 40 -9.24 -34.40 -38.77
N ALA A 41 -9.83 -35.07 -39.78
CA ALA A 41 -10.72 -34.44 -40.75
C ALA A 41 -11.94 -33.78 -40.09
N ARG A 42 -12.40 -34.33 -38.97
CA ARG A 42 -13.54 -33.75 -38.23
C ARG A 42 -13.10 -32.52 -37.41
N ILE A 43 -11.88 -32.54 -36.88
CA ILE A 43 -11.28 -31.36 -36.23
C ILE A 43 -11.18 -30.20 -37.23
N ASP A 44 -10.71 -30.48 -38.44
CA ASP A 44 -10.61 -29.48 -39.48
C ASP A 44 -11.99 -28.94 -39.91
N SER A 45 -13.00 -29.80 -40.00
CA SER A 45 -14.39 -29.40 -40.28
C SER A 45 -14.97 -28.48 -39.17
N ILE A 46 -14.67 -28.74 -37.90
CA ILE A 46 -15.08 -27.86 -36.81
C ILE A 46 -14.46 -26.48 -36.96
N ILE A 47 -13.17 -26.42 -37.27
CA ILE A 47 -12.46 -25.15 -37.45
C ILE A 47 -13.02 -24.39 -38.66
N ASP A 48 -13.27 -25.08 -39.78
CA ASP A 48 -13.90 -24.49 -40.97
C ASP A 48 -15.27 -23.88 -40.65
N SER A 49 -16.06 -24.53 -39.81
CA SER A 49 -17.36 -24.00 -39.36
C SER A 49 -17.24 -22.70 -38.55
N ILE A 50 -16.17 -22.55 -37.79
CA ILE A 50 -15.87 -21.32 -37.03
C ILE A 50 -15.47 -20.20 -38.00
N GLU A 51 -14.60 -20.50 -38.95
CA GLU A 51 -14.13 -19.56 -39.96
C GLU A 51 -15.27 -19.12 -40.91
N ALA A 52 -16.20 -20.00 -41.22
CA ALA A 52 -17.37 -19.72 -42.07
C ALA A 52 -18.31 -18.65 -41.52
N ARG A 53 -18.27 -18.36 -40.23
CA ARG A 53 -19.10 -17.30 -39.59
C ARG A 53 -18.70 -15.87 -39.98
N ARG A 54 -17.64 -15.68 -40.77
CA ARG A 54 -17.19 -14.43 -41.43
C ARG A 54 -17.13 -13.19 -40.52
N ARG A 55 -16.91 -13.33 -39.22
CA ARG A 55 -16.68 -12.19 -38.30
C ARG A 55 -15.26 -11.66 -38.50
N GLN A 56 -15.12 -10.36 -38.72
CA GLN A 56 -13.80 -9.73 -38.87
C GLN A 56 -12.98 -9.75 -37.58
N ARG A 57 -13.64 -9.75 -36.41
CA ARG A 57 -13.03 -9.81 -35.09
C ARG A 57 -13.76 -10.84 -34.24
N LEU A 58 -13.02 -11.69 -33.58
CA LEU A 58 -13.51 -12.71 -32.65
C LEU A 58 -12.81 -12.55 -31.32
N LEU A 59 -13.56 -12.62 -30.23
CA LEU A 59 -12.97 -12.79 -28.91
C LEU A 59 -12.42 -14.22 -28.77
N VAL A 60 -11.32 -14.36 -28.04
CA VAL A 60 -10.76 -15.71 -27.79
C VAL A 60 -11.75 -16.60 -27.05
N GLU A 61 -12.60 -16.02 -26.20
CA GLU A 61 -13.66 -16.75 -25.49
C GLU A 61 -14.74 -17.22 -26.44
N ASP A 62 -15.20 -16.38 -27.38
CA ASP A 62 -16.19 -16.79 -28.39
C ASP A 62 -15.69 -17.98 -29.21
N ILE A 63 -14.40 -17.99 -29.57
CA ILE A 63 -13.81 -19.13 -30.31
C ILE A 63 -13.86 -20.39 -29.44
N GLN A 64 -13.52 -20.30 -28.17
CA GLN A 64 -13.55 -21.45 -27.28
C GLN A 64 -14.95 -21.98 -27.06
N ASP A 65 -15.94 -21.11 -26.89
CA ASP A 65 -17.35 -21.49 -26.74
C ASP A 65 -17.86 -22.15 -28.03
N MET A 66 -17.47 -21.69 -29.21
CA MET A 66 -17.80 -22.33 -30.49
C MET A 66 -17.20 -23.72 -30.60
N VAL A 67 -15.96 -23.92 -30.14
CA VAL A 67 -15.33 -25.26 -30.11
C VAL A 67 -16.07 -26.19 -29.16
N GLU A 68 -16.41 -25.74 -27.97
CA GLU A 68 -17.18 -26.54 -27.00
C GLU A 68 -18.54 -26.99 -27.56
N GLN A 69 -19.27 -26.03 -28.12
CA GLN A 69 -20.56 -26.32 -28.77
C GLN A 69 -20.43 -27.33 -29.92
N ALA A 70 -19.40 -27.20 -30.72
CA ALA A 70 -19.14 -28.11 -31.84
C ALA A 70 -18.82 -29.54 -31.36
N LEU A 71 -17.98 -29.66 -30.30
CA LEU A 71 -17.64 -30.96 -29.70
C LEU A 71 -18.85 -31.64 -29.06
N VAL A 72 -19.73 -30.88 -28.42
CA VAL A 72 -21.02 -31.40 -27.91
C VAL A 72 -21.93 -31.86 -29.05
N ALA A 73 -22.00 -31.10 -30.14
CA ALA A 73 -22.80 -31.45 -31.31
C ALA A 73 -22.34 -32.74 -32.01
N GLU A 74 -21.05 -33.09 -31.85
CA GLU A 74 -20.51 -34.38 -32.34
C GLU A 74 -20.93 -35.58 -31.44
N ASN A 75 -21.70 -35.37 -30.39
CA ASN A 75 -22.09 -36.39 -29.39
C ASN A 75 -20.87 -37.05 -28.68
N LYS A 76 -19.71 -36.40 -28.72
CA LYS A 76 -18.50 -36.83 -28.00
C LYS A 76 -18.38 -36.13 -26.66
N PHE A 77 -19.30 -36.50 -25.75
CA PHE A 77 -19.45 -35.80 -24.45
C PHE A 77 -18.20 -35.88 -23.56
N LEU A 78 -17.48 -37.02 -23.61
CA LEU A 78 -16.26 -37.14 -22.80
C LEU A 78 -15.16 -36.24 -23.33
N LEU A 79 -15.01 -36.15 -24.66
CA LEU A 79 -14.07 -35.23 -25.30
C LEU A 79 -14.42 -33.76 -25.00
N ALA A 80 -15.70 -33.39 -25.13
CA ALA A 80 -16.16 -32.04 -24.78
C ALA A 80 -15.88 -31.69 -23.32
N LYS A 81 -16.18 -32.61 -22.40
CA LYS A 81 -15.88 -32.46 -20.98
C LYS A 81 -14.38 -32.29 -20.72
N THR A 82 -13.55 -33.10 -21.33
CA THR A 82 -12.08 -33.04 -21.21
C THR A 82 -11.55 -31.70 -21.73
N TYR A 83 -12.08 -31.22 -22.85
CA TYR A 83 -11.71 -29.91 -23.39
C TYR A 83 -12.12 -28.76 -22.45
N ILE A 84 -13.32 -28.79 -21.90
CA ILE A 84 -13.82 -27.79 -20.93
C ILE A 84 -12.95 -27.79 -19.67
N ILE A 85 -12.64 -28.97 -19.10
CA ILE A 85 -11.79 -29.10 -17.92
C ILE A 85 -10.39 -28.56 -18.23
N TYR A 86 -9.81 -28.92 -19.37
CA TYR A 86 -8.51 -28.41 -19.79
C TYR A 86 -8.50 -26.88 -19.90
N ARG A 87 -9.52 -26.29 -20.53
CA ARG A 87 -9.72 -24.84 -20.62
C ARG A 87 -9.77 -24.19 -19.23
N TYR A 88 -10.59 -24.76 -18.34
CA TYR A 88 -10.77 -24.27 -16.97
C TYR A 88 -9.48 -24.37 -16.17
N THR A 89 -8.80 -25.50 -16.22
CA THR A 89 -7.50 -25.69 -15.54
C THR A 89 -6.45 -24.71 -16.04
N ARG A 90 -6.40 -24.47 -17.35
CA ARG A 90 -5.49 -23.46 -17.95
C ARG A 90 -5.86 -22.04 -17.53
N ALA A 91 -7.13 -21.74 -17.34
CA ALA A 91 -7.57 -20.44 -16.83
C ALA A 91 -7.18 -20.25 -15.35
N LEU A 92 -7.34 -21.32 -14.53
CA LEU A 92 -6.88 -21.32 -13.14
C LEU A 92 -5.37 -21.15 -13.03
N VAL A 93 -4.59 -21.94 -13.78
CA VAL A 93 -3.11 -21.84 -13.79
C VAL A 93 -2.64 -20.45 -14.20
N ARG A 94 -3.28 -19.80 -15.16
CA ARG A 94 -2.96 -18.41 -15.51
C ARG A 94 -3.30 -17.41 -14.40
N LYS A 95 -4.43 -17.62 -13.71
CA LYS A 95 -4.81 -16.77 -12.54
C LYS A 95 -3.90 -17.01 -11.35
N GLN A 96 -3.45 -18.25 -11.13
CA GLN A 96 -2.49 -18.59 -10.07
C GLN A 96 -1.08 -18.07 -10.37
N ASN A 97 -0.61 -18.20 -11.61
CA ASN A 97 0.73 -17.77 -12.00
C ASN A 97 0.98 -16.27 -11.83
N THR A 98 -0.03 -15.41 -11.90
CA THR A 98 0.15 -13.97 -11.67
C THR A 98 0.48 -13.66 -10.21
N THR A 99 -0.24 -14.26 -9.26
CA THR A 99 0.00 -14.05 -7.82
C THR A 99 1.30 -14.71 -7.38
N ASP A 100 1.54 -15.95 -7.81
CA ASP A 100 2.79 -16.67 -7.48
C ASP A 100 4.02 -15.98 -8.08
N GLU A 101 3.93 -15.49 -9.30
CA GLU A 101 5.01 -14.77 -9.97
C GLU A 101 5.28 -13.40 -9.33
N SER A 102 4.23 -12.68 -8.93
CA SER A 102 4.36 -11.43 -8.16
C SER A 102 5.07 -11.68 -6.81
N ILE A 103 4.68 -12.74 -6.09
CA ILE A 103 5.31 -13.12 -4.82
C ILE A 103 6.77 -13.52 -5.03
N LEU A 104 7.07 -14.33 -6.05
CA LEU A 104 8.44 -14.77 -6.34
C LEU A 104 9.34 -13.61 -6.78
N SER A 105 8.85 -12.69 -7.62
CA SER A 105 9.58 -11.50 -8.05
C SER A 105 9.88 -10.57 -6.87
N LEU A 106 8.96 -10.49 -5.92
CA LEU A 106 9.11 -9.72 -4.69
C LEU A 106 10.21 -10.33 -3.79
N LEU A 107 10.19 -11.65 -3.61
CA LEU A 107 11.20 -12.37 -2.81
C LEU A 107 12.61 -12.28 -3.44
N ARG A 108 12.69 -12.19 -4.76
CA ARG A 108 13.95 -12.02 -5.50
C ARG A 108 14.42 -10.57 -5.60
N ASN A 109 13.62 -9.61 -5.07
CA ASN A 109 13.84 -8.17 -5.23
C ASN A 109 13.90 -7.71 -6.71
N GLU A 110 13.18 -8.39 -7.58
CA GLU A 110 13.10 -8.10 -9.02
C GLU A 110 11.92 -7.18 -9.38
N ASN A 111 11.00 -6.94 -8.43
CA ASN A 111 9.82 -6.11 -8.63
C ASN A 111 10.18 -4.62 -8.49
N LYS A 112 10.51 -3.99 -9.61
CA LYS A 112 10.86 -2.57 -9.69
C LYS A 112 9.66 -1.64 -9.39
N GLU A 113 8.46 -2.04 -9.78
CA GLU A 113 7.25 -1.24 -9.56
C GLU A 113 7.00 -1.05 -8.06
N LEU A 114 7.07 -2.12 -7.28
CA LEU A 114 6.92 -2.03 -5.82
C LEU A 114 8.06 -1.26 -5.14
N ALA A 115 9.27 -1.32 -5.69
CA ALA A 115 10.40 -0.55 -5.17
C ALA A 115 10.23 0.97 -5.43
N GLU A 116 9.51 1.34 -6.49
CA GLU A 116 9.26 2.72 -6.90
C GLU A 116 7.91 3.27 -6.42
N GLU A 117 6.89 2.42 -6.30
CA GLU A 117 5.50 2.80 -5.98
C GLU A 117 5.36 3.40 -4.58
N ASN A 118 6.12 2.92 -3.63
CA ASN A 118 6.03 3.40 -2.25
C ASN A 118 7.42 3.65 -1.65
N SER A 119 7.94 4.87 -1.84
CA SER A 119 9.23 5.31 -1.29
C SER A 119 9.34 5.21 0.24
N ASN A 120 8.22 4.93 0.93
CA ASN A 120 8.16 4.81 2.38
C ASN A 120 8.42 3.39 2.88
N LYS A 121 8.40 2.39 1.99
CA LYS A 121 8.60 0.99 2.35
C LYS A 121 9.92 0.47 1.80
N ASN A 122 10.79 -0.04 2.68
CA ASN A 122 12.03 -0.66 2.28
C ASN A 122 11.83 -2.16 1.99
N THR A 123 11.75 -2.51 0.71
CA THR A 123 11.54 -3.89 0.24
C THR A 123 12.65 -4.88 0.60
N MET A 124 13.81 -4.40 1.07
CA MET A 124 14.91 -5.26 1.54
C MET A 124 14.65 -5.84 2.94
N ILE A 125 13.68 -5.31 3.67
CA ILE A 125 13.37 -5.75 5.03
C ILE A 125 12.32 -6.87 5.00
N ALA A 126 12.61 -7.98 5.67
CA ALA A 126 11.75 -9.16 5.67
C ALA A 126 10.31 -8.91 6.17
N ALA A 127 10.13 -8.00 7.14
CA ALA A 127 8.80 -7.60 7.62
C ALA A 127 7.99 -6.90 6.52
N THR A 128 8.63 -6.02 5.75
CA THR A 128 8.02 -5.33 4.60
C THR A 128 7.66 -6.32 3.49
N GLN A 129 8.55 -7.28 3.20
CA GLN A 129 8.27 -8.32 2.20
C GLN A 129 7.06 -9.16 2.60
N ARG A 130 6.92 -9.50 3.90
CA ARG A 130 5.75 -10.22 4.40
C ARG A 130 4.46 -9.43 4.27
N ASP A 131 4.49 -8.13 4.50
CA ASP A 131 3.34 -7.24 4.30
C ASP A 131 2.92 -7.20 2.83
N TYR A 132 3.87 -7.09 1.91
CA TYR A 132 3.59 -7.17 0.47
C TYR A 132 3.02 -8.52 0.04
N ILE A 133 3.56 -9.63 0.54
CA ILE A 133 3.00 -10.97 0.26
C ILE A 133 1.56 -11.05 0.74
N ALA A 134 1.27 -10.56 1.95
CA ALA A 134 -0.09 -10.51 2.48
C ALA A 134 -0.98 -9.63 1.59
N GLY A 135 -0.48 -8.51 1.10
CA GLY A 135 -1.16 -7.62 0.16
C GLY A 135 -1.51 -8.31 -1.17
N GLU A 136 -0.57 -9.04 -1.77
CA GLU A 136 -0.82 -9.78 -3.03
C GLU A 136 -1.89 -10.87 -2.84
N VAL A 137 -1.84 -11.62 -1.74
CA VAL A 137 -2.87 -12.61 -1.41
C VAL A 137 -4.23 -11.94 -1.16
N SER A 138 -4.25 -10.84 -0.42
CA SER A 138 -5.47 -10.06 -0.16
C SER A 138 -6.07 -9.53 -1.46
N ARG A 139 -5.27 -8.96 -2.35
CA ARG A 139 -5.69 -8.44 -3.66
C ARG A 139 -6.32 -9.53 -4.53
N ASP A 140 -5.69 -10.71 -4.62
CA ASP A 140 -6.23 -11.84 -5.37
C ASP A 140 -7.57 -12.31 -4.79
N LEU A 141 -7.65 -12.50 -3.47
CA LEU A 141 -8.89 -12.94 -2.82
C LEU A 141 -10.00 -11.90 -2.95
N THR A 142 -9.68 -10.62 -2.79
CA THR A 142 -10.63 -9.51 -2.95
C THR A 142 -11.24 -9.53 -4.35
N ARG A 143 -10.43 -9.58 -5.39
CA ARG A 143 -10.88 -9.54 -6.78
C ARG A 143 -11.59 -10.81 -7.22
N ARG A 144 -11.17 -11.97 -6.76
CA ARG A 144 -11.66 -13.26 -7.21
C ARG A 144 -12.86 -13.77 -6.45
N ILE A 145 -12.97 -13.45 -5.13
CA ILE A 145 -13.95 -14.06 -4.24
C ILE A 145 -14.86 -13.02 -3.59
N LEU A 146 -14.32 -11.91 -3.10
CA LEU A 146 -15.06 -11.00 -2.23
C LEU A 146 -15.86 -9.95 -2.99
N LEU A 147 -15.30 -9.42 -4.09
CA LEU A 147 -16.00 -8.45 -4.92
C LEU A 147 -17.02 -9.17 -5.83
N PRO A 148 -18.20 -8.56 -6.05
CA PRO A 148 -19.11 -8.99 -7.10
C PRO A 148 -18.38 -9.03 -8.46
N GLU A 149 -18.67 -10.04 -9.27
CA GLU A 149 -18.00 -10.27 -10.56
C GLU A 149 -18.02 -9.02 -11.48
N TYR A 150 -19.16 -8.31 -11.49
CA TYR A 150 -19.30 -7.10 -12.32
C TYR A 150 -18.36 -5.96 -11.88
N ILE A 151 -18.05 -5.84 -10.58
CA ILE A 151 -17.08 -4.86 -10.05
C ILE A 151 -15.66 -5.24 -10.47
N SER A 152 -15.27 -6.50 -10.26
CA SER A 152 -13.96 -7.01 -10.66
C SER A 152 -13.75 -6.84 -12.17
N LYS A 153 -14.78 -7.14 -12.98
CA LYS A 153 -14.76 -6.97 -14.42
C LYS A 153 -14.61 -5.51 -14.84
N ALA A 154 -15.37 -4.60 -14.22
CA ALA A 154 -15.29 -3.16 -14.50
C ALA A 154 -13.91 -2.59 -14.13
N HIS A 155 -13.27 -3.09 -13.07
CA HIS A 155 -11.90 -2.75 -12.71
C HIS A 155 -10.90 -3.28 -13.75
N ASP A 156 -11.02 -4.54 -14.18
CA ASP A 156 -10.15 -5.16 -15.17
C ASP A 156 -10.24 -4.49 -16.56
N GLU A 157 -11.42 -4.00 -16.91
CA GLU A 157 -11.69 -3.25 -18.14
C GLU A 157 -11.25 -1.77 -18.05
N GLY A 158 -10.85 -1.29 -16.87
CA GLY A 158 -10.45 0.10 -16.64
C GLY A 158 -11.62 1.08 -16.58
N ALA A 159 -12.87 0.60 -16.50
CA ALA A 159 -14.05 1.45 -16.34
C ALA A 159 -14.12 2.11 -14.96
N ILE A 160 -13.62 1.42 -13.94
CA ILE A 160 -13.44 1.94 -12.58
C ILE A 160 -12.06 1.52 -12.07
N HIS A 161 -11.57 2.23 -11.04
CA HIS A 161 -10.42 1.80 -10.27
C HIS A 161 -10.87 1.46 -8.85
N PHE A 162 -10.81 0.17 -8.48
CA PHE A 162 -11.04 -0.26 -7.10
C PHE A 162 -9.72 -0.12 -6.34
N HIS A 163 -9.63 0.93 -5.54
CA HIS A 163 -8.43 1.29 -4.80
C HIS A 163 -8.21 0.38 -3.58
N ASP A 164 -6.96 0.13 -3.22
CA ASP A 164 -6.56 -0.59 -1.99
C ASP A 164 -7.18 -2.00 -1.85
N ALA A 165 -7.29 -2.74 -2.95
CA ALA A 165 -7.76 -4.12 -2.93
C ALA A 165 -6.92 -5.05 -2.05
N ASP A 166 -5.66 -4.71 -1.82
CA ASP A 166 -4.71 -5.38 -0.94
C ASP A 166 -5.00 -5.17 0.55
N TYR A 167 -5.69 -4.09 0.92
CA TYR A 167 -6.12 -3.80 2.30
C TYR A 167 -7.61 -4.09 2.56
N PHE A 168 -8.35 -4.60 1.57
CA PHE A 168 -9.79 -4.80 1.68
C PHE A 168 -10.18 -5.87 2.71
N ILE A 169 -9.40 -6.95 2.82
CA ILE A 169 -9.66 -8.06 3.76
C ILE A 169 -9.35 -7.65 5.20
N GLN A 170 -8.25 -6.93 5.39
CA GLN A 170 -7.79 -6.42 6.68
C GLN A 170 -7.57 -4.92 6.55
N PRO A 171 -8.64 -4.12 6.69
CA PRO A 171 -8.55 -2.69 6.48
C PRO A 171 -7.66 -2.03 7.53
N ILE A 172 -6.65 -1.31 7.06
CA ILE A 172 -5.83 -0.40 7.85
C ILE A 172 -5.91 0.99 7.22
N PHE A 173 -5.62 2.03 8.02
CA PHE A 173 -5.75 3.40 7.53
C PHE A 173 -4.66 3.74 6.50
N ASN A 174 -5.02 4.46 5.45
CA ASN A 174 -4.05 4.99 4.50
C ASN A 174 -3.29 6.16 5.15
N CYS A 175 -3.92 7.33 5.23
CA CYS A 175 -3.33 8.54 5.79
C CYS A 175 -4.18 9.06 6.94
N CYS A 176 -3.53 9.70 7.91
CA CYS A 176 -4.25 10.31 9.02
C CYS A 176 -3.64 11.64 9.48
N LEU A 177 -4.48 12.46 10.09
CA LEU A 177 -4.08 13.60 10.88
C LEU A 177 -4.17 13.22 12.36
N ILE A 178 -3.04 13.24 13.05
CA ILE A 178 -2.98 12.86 14.47
C ILE A 178 -3.25 14.10 15.33
N ASN A 179 -4.31 14.06 16.13
CA ASN A 179 -4.62 15.11 17.08
C ASN A 179 -3.79 14.97 18.37
N ILE A 180 -2.48 15.24 18.24
CA ILE A 180 -1.57 15.17 19.39
C ILE A 180 -1.93 16.16 20.49
N GLY A 181 -2.59 17.28 20.16
CA GLY A 181 -3.02 18.28 21.12
C GLY A 181 -3.93 17.68 22.18
N ASP A 182 -4.99 17.01 21.74
CA ASP A 182 -5.94 16.34 22.62
C ASP A 182 -5.30 15.16 23.39
N MET A 183 -4.54 14.33 22.66
CA MET A 183 -3.89 13.15 23.23
C MET A 183 -2.86 13.48 24.32
N LEU A 184 -2.16 14.62 24.19
CA LEU A 184 -1.21 15.09 25.19
C LEU A 184 -1.91 15.79 26.36
N ASP A 185 -3.03 16.48 26.12
CA ASP A 185 -3.74 17.19 27.19
C ASP A 185 -4.53 16.27 28.11
N ASN A 186 -5.28 15.37 27.51
CA ASN A 186 -6.18 14.47 28.25
C ASN A 186 -5.53 13.13 28.58
N GLY A 187 -4.32 12.90 28.08
CA GLY A 187 -3.67 11.60 28.11
C GLY A 187 -4.17 10.70 26.97
N THR A 188 -3.49 9.61 26.78
CA THR A 188 -3.82 8.63 25.74
C THR A 188 -3.55 7.22 26.20
N VAL A 189 -4.23 6.24 25.58
CA VAL A 189 -4.00 4.83 25.88
C VAL A 189 -3.11 4.23 24.78
N MET A 190 -1.95 3.73 25.16
CA MET A 190 -1.04 3.00 24.24
C MET A 190 -0.79 1.60 24.80
N ASN A 191 -1.01 0.57 23.97
CA ASN A 191 -0.87 -0.83 24.38
C ASN A 191 -1.61 -1.18 25.68
N GLY A 192 -2.82 -0.65 25.85
CA GLY A 192 -3.66 -0.87 27.03
C GLY A 192 -3.23 -0.14 28.29
N LYS A 193 -2.21 0.74 28.22
CA LYS A 193 -1.75 1.56 29.36
C LYS A 193 -2.08 3.01 29.15
N LEU A 194 -2.64 3.65 30.19
CA LEU A 194 -2.88 5.07 30.21
C LEU A 194 -1.56 5.84 30.34
N ILE A 195 -1.31 6.75 29.44
CA ILE A 195 -0.20 7.69 29.45
C ILE A 195 -0.77 9.06 29.85
N GLU A 196 -0.37 9.56 30.98
CA GLU A 196 -0.84 10.86 31.51
C GLU A 196 -0.28 12.05 30.72
N SER A 197 -0.92 13.22 30.85
CA SER A 197 -0.46 14.48 30.27
C SER A 197 0.99 14.80 30.67
N PRO A 198 1.88 15.11 29.73
CA PRO A 198 3.27 15.44 29.99
C PRO A 198 3.41 16.70 30.89
N LYS A 199 4.43 16.68 31.75
CA LYS A 199 4.74 17.81 32.64
C LYS A 199 5.94 18.66 32.18
N SER A 200 6.58 18.29 31.07
CA SER A 200 7.71 19.00 30.45
C SER A 200 7.72 18.84 28.98
N PHE A 201 8.46 19.70 28.28
CA PHE A 201 8.62 19.65 26.83
C PHE A 201 9.32 18.37 26.38
N GLN A 202 10.39 17.97 27.05
CA GLN A 202 11.12 16.73 26.69
C GLN A 202 10.22 15.50 26.75
N VAL A 203 9.38 15.39 27.81
CA VAL A 203 8.44 14.27 27.92
C VAL A 203 7.36 14.35 26.84
N ALA A 204 6.86 15.55 26.53
CA ALA A 204 5.88 15.74 25.45
C ALA A 204 6.44 15.31 24.09
N CYS A 205 7.69 15.64 23.78
CA CYS A 205 8.37 15.19 22.55
C CYS A 205 8.45 13.65 22.51
N THR A 206 8.85 13.02 23.62
CA THR A 206 8.94 11.55 23.70
C THR A 206 7.58 10.89 23.51
N VAL A 207 6.54 11.37 24.20
CA VAL A 207 5.17 10.82 24.08
C VAL A 207 4.64 11.00 22.65
N THR A 208 4.87 12.17 22.04
CA THR A 208 4.48 12.42 20.64
C THR A 208 5.09 11.39 19.68
N THR A 209 6.38 11.09 19.84
CA THR A 209 7.02 10.09 18.95
C THR A 209 6.50 8.68 19.19
N GLN A 210 6.13 8.33 20.43
CA GLN A 210 5.48 7.04 20.72
C GLN A 210 4.07 6.97 20.12
N ILE A 211 3.29 8.06 20.14
CA ILE A 211 1.99 8.14 19.47
C ILE A 211 2.16 7.92 17.98
N ILE A 212 3.11 8.63 17.34
CA ILE A 212 3.42 8.48 15.92
C ILE A 212 3.76 7.02 15.57
N ALA A 213 4.59 6.36 16.39
CA ALA A 213 4.96 4.96 16.19
C ALA A 213 3.77 4.00 16.33
N CYS A 214 2.91 4.21 17.33
CA CYS A 214 1.70 3.41 17.53
C CYS A 214 0.74 3.53 16.34
N VAL A 215 0.53 4.75 15.84
CA VAL A 215 -0.32 4.99 14.66
C VAL A 215 0.31 4.36 13.42
N ALA A 216 1.63 4.51 13.22
CA ALA A 216 2.34 3.91 12.09
C ALA A 216 2.22 2.38 12.02
N SER A 217 2.02 1.72 13.17
CA SER A 217 1.82 0.26 13.23
C SER A 217 0.43 -0.19 12.72
N ASN A 218 -0.51 0.74 12.55
CA ASN A 218 -1.88 0.47 12.11
C ASN A 218 -2.25 1.24 10.83
N GLN A 219 -1.26 1.64 10.06
CA GLN A 219 -1.42 2.51 8.90
C GLN A 219 -0.35 2.20 7.85
N TYR A 220 -0.68 2.37 6.56
CA TYR A 220 0.28 2.16 5.47
C TYR A 220 0.70 3.43 4.73
N GLY A 221 0.00 4.55 4.94
CA GLY A 221 0.29 5.84 4.31
C GLY A 221 0.93 6.86 5.24
N GLY A 222 0.84 8.13 4.89
CA GLY A 222 1.47 9.23 5.61
C GLY A 222 0.70 9.70 6.84
N GLN A 223 1.42 10.26 7.80
CA GLN A 223 0.85 10.90 8.99
C GLN A 223 1.12 12.40 8.95
N SER A 224 0.15 13.19 9.40
CA SER A 224 0.32 14.63 9.62
C SER A 224 0.18 14.94 11.10
N VAL A 225 1.12 15.71 11.62
CA VAL A 225 1.18 16.11 13.03
C VAL A 225 1.40 17.61 13.13
N ASP A 226 0.61 18.29 13.95
CA ASP A 226 0.80 19.71 14.25
C ASP A 226 1.68 19.89 15.49
N MET A 227 2.90 20.36 15.28
CA MET A 227 3.90 20.54 16.34
C MET A 227 3.63 21.78 17.22
N SER A 228 2.76 22.70 16.80
CA SER A 228 2.41 23.89 17.58
C SER A 228 1.86 23.53 18.97
N HIS A 229 1.20 22.37 19.09
CA HIS A 229 0.68 21.85 20.35
C HIS A 229 1.78 21.61 21.41
N LEU A 230 3.03 21.48 21.02
CA LEU A 230 4.14 21.29 21.97
C LEU A 230 4.55 22.59 22.69
N GLY A 231 4.23 23.75 22.15
CA GLY A 231 4.61 25.05 22.71
C GLY A 231 4.14 25.27 24.16
N LYS A 232 2.95 24.76 24.53
CA LYS A 232 2.44 24.85 25.91
C LYS A 232 3.28 24.06 26.92
N TYR A 233 3.90 22.96 26.49
CA TYR A 233 4.78 22.15 27.33
C TYR A 233 6.13 22.83 27.54
N LEU A 234 6.59 23.61 26.56
CA LEU A 234 7.77 24.44 26.67
C LEU A 234 7.54 25.54 27.74
N ARG A 235 6.36 26.17 27.77
CA ARG A 235 5.97 27.11 28.83
C ARG A 235 5.94 26.43 30.21
N ARG A 236 5.41 25.21 30.32
CA ARG A 236 5.45 24.44 31.59
C ARG A 236 6.88 24.16 32.05
N SER A 237 7.77 23.80 31.12
CA SER A 237 9.21 23.61 31.42
C SER A 237 9.85 24.91 31.90
N LYS A 238 9.55 26.06 31.28
CA LYS A 238 10.04 27.37 31.71
C LYS A 238 9.65 27.67 33.15
N GLU A 239 8.38 27.49 33.49
CA GLU A 239 7.89 27.71 34.87
C GLU A 239 8.54 26.76 35.85
N LYS A 240 8.74 25.50 35.50
CA LYS A 240 9.43 24.51 36.34
C LYS A 240 10.88 24.91 36.58
N PHE A 241 11.61 25.29 35.53
CA PHE A 241 13.01 25.73 35.66
C PHE A 241 13.12 27.00 36.53
N ARG A 242 12.21 27.96 36.30
CA ARG A 242 12.21 29.18 37.11
C ARG A 242 12.04 28.87 38.59
N LYS A 243 11.03 28.06 38.98
CA LYS A 243 10.81 27.64 40.37
C LYS A 243 12.03 26.94 40.95
N HIS A 244 12.66 26.06 40.17
CA HIS A 244 13.82 25.29 40.64
C HIS A 244 15.05 26.16 40.84
N ILE A 245 15.37 27.01 39.86
CA ILE A 245 16.51 27.94 39.96
C ILE A 245 16.33 28.95 41.08
N THR A 246 15.12 29.52 41.24
CA THR A 246 14.82 30.45 42.36
C THR A 246 15.05 29.76 43.70
N TYR A 247 14.63 28.51 43.85
CA TYR A 247 14.86 27.73 45.05
C TYR A 247 16.35 27.41 45.27
N GLU A 248 17.08 26.97 44.22
CA GLU A 248 18.50 26.65 44.31
C GLU A 248 19.36 27.88 44.66
N CYS A 249 19.03 29.05 44.11
CA CYS A 249 19.77 30.27 44.34
C CYS A 249 19.46 30.93 45.68
N ALA A 250 18.43 30.48 46.41
CA ALA A 250 18.09 30.93 47.76
C ALA A 250 18.10 32.46 47.99
N GLY A 251 17.74 33.26 46.98
CA GLY A 251 17.74 34.72 47.02
C GLY A 251 19.13 35.39 46.90
N GLN A 252 20.18 34.63 46.52
CA GLN A 252 21.54 35.14 46.39
C GLN A 252 21.86 35.76 45.04
N VAL A 253 20.92 35.68 44.07
CA VAL A 253 21.07 36.18 42.68
C VAL A 253 19.89 37.06 42.29
N ASP A 254 20.15 38.03 41.44
CA ASP A 254 19.11 38.92 40.93
C ASP A 254 18.20 38.23 39.91
N ASP A 255 16.98 38.75 39.72
CA ASP A 255 15.99 38.20 38.78
C ASP A 255 16.49 38.11 37.33
N ALA A 256 17.33 39.06 36.88
CA ALA A 256 17.89 39.06 35.54
C ALA A 256 18.82 37.84 35.30
N THR A 257 19.60 37.49 36.33
CA THR A 257 20.44 36.28 36.26
C THR A 257 19.59 35.01 36.30
N ILE A 258 18.52 34.97 37.10
CA ILE A 258 17.56 33.84 37.12
C ILE A 258 16.96 33.65 35.73
N GLU A 259 16.44 34.72 35.10
CA GLU A 259 15.84 34.62 33.74
C GLU A 259 16.84 34.16 32.69
N ARG A 260 18.09 34.61 32.77
CA ARG A 260 19.16 34.14 31.86
C ARG A 260 19.40 32.63 32.04
N LEU A 261 19.53 32.14 33.26
CA LEU A 261 19.71 30.72 33.58
C LEU A 261 18.51 29.88 33.11
N VAL A 262 17.29 30.39 33.29
CA VAL A 262 16.06 29.75 32.78
C VAL A 262 16.10 29.66 31.28
N ALA A 263 16.48 30.73 30.56
CA ALA A 263 16.55 30.76 29.11
C ALA A 263 17.58 29.76 28.60
N ASP A 264 18.74 29.66 29.22
CA ASP A 264 19.80 28.72 28.82
C ASP A 264 19.32 27.26 28.98
N ARG A 265 18.74 26.90 30.16
CA ARG A 265 18.20 25.55 30.37
C ARG A 265 17.03 25.23 29.45
N LEU A 266 16.18 26.21 29.14
CA LEU A 266 15.05 26.04 28.22
C LEU A 266 15.53 25.79 26.80
N LYS A 267 16.59 26.49 26.34
CA LYS A 267 17.22 26.29 25.05
C LYS A 267 17.82 24.90 24.92
N ASP A 268 18.46 24.39 25.94
CA ASP A 268 19.02 23.04 25.97
C ASP A 268 17.91 21.97 25.93
N GLU A 269 16.81 22.15 26.72
CA GLU A 269 15.68 21.23 26.65
C GLU A 269 15.00 21.26 25.28
N LEU A 270 14.82 22.44 24.68
CA LEU A 270 14.27 22.59 23.35
C LEU A 270 15.10 21.83 22.33
N LYS A 271 16.41 22.03 22.34
CA LYS A 271 17.34 21.33 21.43
C LYS A 271 17.24 19.81 21.64
N SER A 272 17.27 19.36 22.88
CA SER A 272 17.17 17.93 23.21
C SER A 272 15.84 17.32 22.78
N GLY A 273 14.73 18.01 23.01
CA GLY A 273 13.40 17.54 22.57
C GLY A 273 13.25 17.43 21.08
N VAL A 274 13.73 18.43 20.31
CA VAL A 274 13.74 18.42 18.86
C VAL A 274 14.63 17.29 18.31
N GLN A 275 15.81 17.10 18.91
CA GLN A 275 16.69 15.98 18.54
C GLN A 275 16.04 14.62 18.82
N THR A 276 15.30 14.50 19.93
CA THR A 276 14.56 13.28 20.27
C THR A 276 13.52 12.96 19.19
N ILE A 277 12.72 13.96 18.77
CA ILE A 277 11.74 13.77 17.69
C ILE A 277 12.43 13.33 16.40
N GLN A 278 13.45 14.08 15.98
CA GLN A 278 14.17 13.77 14.74
C GLN A 278 14.81 12.38 14.77
N TYR A 279 15.48 12.04 15.88
CA TYR A 279 16.11 10.74 16.04
C TYR A 279 15.10 9.61 16.00
N GLN A 280 14.03 9.71 16.78
CA GLN A 280 13.03 8.65 16.89
C GLN A 280 12.25 8.46 15.59
N ILE A 281 11.84 9.54 14.90
CA ILE A 281 11.17 9.42 13.61
C ILE A 281 12.05 8.74 12.57
N ASN A 282 13.36 9.03 12.56
CA ASN A 282 14.29 8.42 11.60
C ASN A 282 14.70 6.99 11.93
N THR A 283 14.63 6.58 13.19
CA THR A 283 15.17 5.30 13.66
C THR A 283 14.11 4.31 14.13
N LEU A 284 12.90 4.77 14.46
CA LEU A 284 11.80 3.91 14.86
C LEU A 284 11.36 3.04 13.66
N MET A 285 11.63 1.75 13.79
CA MET A 285 11.13 0.74 12.86
C MET A 285 9.75 0.27 13.37
N THR A 286 8.72 0.55 12.57
CA THR A 286 7.38 -0.02 12.75
C THR A 286 7.22 -1.25 11.86
N THR A 287 6.14 -2.03 12.05
CA THR A 287 5.83 -3.17 11.19
C THR A 287 5.76 -2.79 9.71
N ASN A 288 5.39 -1.57 9.40
CA ASN A 288 5.38 -1.02 8.05
C ASN A 288 6.69 -0.35 7.66
N THR A 289 7.76 -0.48 8.44
CA THR A 289 9.15 -0.02 8.18
C THR A 289 9.30 1.32 7.46
N SER A 290 8.21 1.97 7.16
CA SER A 290 8.25 3.29 6.56
C SER A 290 8.61 4.29 7.65
N THR A 291 9.63 5.05 7.40
CA THR A 291 9.71 6.40 7.94
C THR A 291 8.36 7.03 7.67
N SER A 292 7.53 7.09 8.70
CA SER A 292 6.25 7.78 8.62
C SER A 292 6.53 9.12 7.98
N ILE A 293 5.90 9.44 6.85
CA ILE A 293 5.97 10.80 6.32
C ILE A 293 5.23 11.66 7.33
N CYS A 294 5.97 12.14 8.32
CA CYS A 294 5.44 13.07 9.28
C CYS A 294 5.46 14.45 8.63
N ARG A 295 4.30 14.91 8.16
CA ARG A 295 4.13 16.33 7.82
C ARG A 295 4.08 17.11 9.11
N ILE A 296 5.08 17.91 9.34
CA ILE A 296 5.06 18.90 10.40
C ILE A 296 4.40 20.15 9.81
N ASN A 297 3.14 20.38 10.17
CA ASN A 297 2.48 21.62 9.82
C ASN A 297 2.93 22.68 10.79
N GLU A 298 3.75 23.60 10.33
CA GLU A 298 3.98 24.87 11.00
C GLU A 298 2.79 25.80 10.67
N VAL A 299 1.92 26.02 11.62
CA VAL A 299 0.98 27.13 11.56
C VAL A 299 1.76 28.37 11.99
N LEU A 300 2.45 28.98 11.06
CA LEU A 300 2.94 30.33 11.23
C LEU A 300 1.73 31.28 11.27
N ASN A 301 1.47 31.79 12.43
CA ASN A 301 0.41 32.76 12.67
C ASN A 301 0.85 34.17 12.17
N THR A 302 1.34 34.29 10.95
CA THR A 302 1.45 35.58 10.21
C THR A 302 1.78 35.31 8.72
N SER A 303 0.76 35.49 7.87
CA SER A 303 0.82 35.52 6.39
C SER A 303 0.86 34.16 5.64
N PRO A 304 0.15 34.09 4.49
CA PRO A 304 -0.03 32.83 3.79
C PRO A 304 1.18 32.52 2.92
N VAL A 305 2.24 31.98 3.48
CA VAL A 305 3.26 31.29 2.72
C VAL A 305 3.14 29.82 3.06
N SER A 306 2.38 29.11 2.23
CA SER A 306 2.31 27.67 2.26
C SER A 306 3.65 27.09 1.85
N VAL A 307 4.51 26.77 2.80
CA VAL A 307 5.65 25.89 2.56
C VAL A 307 5.13 24.47 2.64
N SER A 308 4.63 23.96 1.52
CA SER A 308 4.39 22.54 1.30
C SER A 308 5.74 21.85 1.21
N ALA A 309 6.32 21.48 2.33
CA ALA A 309 7.44 20.56 2.35
C ALA A 309 6.87 19.15 2.20
N THR A 310 6.79 18.69 0.96
CA THR A 310 6.68 17.25 0.64
C THR A 310 8.03 16.66 1.04
N ALA A 311 8.12 16.14 2.24
CA ALA A 311 9.32 15.51 2.73
C ALA A 311 9.38 14.06 2.28
N THR A 312 9.71 13.85 1.02
CA THR A 312 10.57 12.74 0.64
C THR A 312 11.89 13.01 1.37
N THR A 313 12.17 12.33 2.51
CA THR A 313 13.41 12.54 3.29
C THR A 313 13.83 14.03 3.43
N ALA A 314 12.88 14.91 3.71
CA ALA A 314 13.23 16.27 4.05
C ALA A 314 13.79 16.23 5.47
N PHE A 315 15.10 16.24 5.56
CA PHE A 315 15.82 16.77 6.69
C PHE A 315 15.26 18.17 6.98
N LEU A 316 14.22 18.23 7.82
CA LEU A 316 13.93 19.47 8.52
C LEU A 316 15.20 19.75 9.30
N SER A 317 15.99 20.66 8.78
CA SER A 317 17.24 21.01 9.43
C SER A 317 16.88 21.49 10.84
N LEU A 318 17.54 20.93 11.84
CA LEU A 318 17.43 21.35 13.25
C LEU A 318 17.24 22.87 13.44
N PRO A 319 17.86 23.76 12.61
CA PRO A 319 17.65 25.19 12.61
C PRO A 319 16.22 25.67 12.41
N VAL A 320 15.41 25.03 11.58
CA VAL A 320 14.05 25.51 11.28
C VAL A 320 13.08 25.26 12.46
N LEU A 321 13.15 24.08 13.05
CA LEU A 321 12.39 23.78 14.26
C LEU A 321 12.85 24.63 15.47
N LEU A 322 14.16 24.84 15.61
CA LEU A 322 14.72 25.74 16.62
C LEU A 322 14.26 27.19 16.42
N LEU A 323 14.23 27.69 15.18
CA LEU A 323 13.79 29.05 14.86
C LEU A 323 12.32 29.26 15.25
N TYR A 324 11.46 28.28 14.92
CA TYR A 324 10.03 28.31 15.27
C TYR A 324 9.80 28.46 16.78
N PHE A 325 10.46 27.63 17.60
CA PHE A 325 10.27 27.67 19.04
C PHE A 325 10.99 28.82 19.76
N LEU A 326 11.93 29.49 19.11
CA LEU A 326 12.59 30.68 19.66
C LEU A 326 11.87 31.99 19.34
N THR A 327 10.98 31.98 18.33
CA THR A 327 10.23 33.17 17.89
C THR A 327 8.78 33.21 18.39
N THR A 328 8.29 32.13 18.96
CA THR A 328 6.97 32.02 19.65
C THR A 328 7.13 32.00 21.16
#